data_40016a04ceded8e09f18810727b8dbc0
#
_entry.id   40016a04ceded8e09f18810727b8dbc0
#
_cell.length_a   1.000
_cell.length_b   1.000
_cell.length_c   1.000
_cell.angle_alpha   90.00
_cell.angle_beta   90.00
_cell.angle_gamma   90.00
#
_symmetry.space_group_name_H-M   'P 1'
#
loop_
_entity.id
_entity.type
_entity.pdbx_description
1 polymer ?
#
loop_
_entity_poly.entity_id
_entity_poly.type
_entity_poly.pdbx_seq_one_letter_code
_entity_poly.pdbx_strand_id
1 'polypeptide(L)'
;MISNPKGLTLLLSVSLSVITTILVALFSRGASAGSLLTVFLTTAILGMLLIYVALQRYVLRSLQKLSDDLKAMGIESGTTDDPIQNIRAGLHAYTLEKEKQIEELKKLEAFRADFIADISHELKTPIFAAQGFVHTLLDGAVEEKNVRKKFLKKAAKSLDGLDMLVQDLLTLSQIETGQIKMRFEEVDLYSLTEEVFEQFKGKQNKKNVALAIEGRRRKVVVWADRQRIFQVMTNLASNAIKHSDEEGEVVVSFSVRKRSVTTRVKDFGEGIPPEHIHRIFERFYRVDKSRSREKGGTGLGLAIVKHILDGHKSRAQVESEPGKGASFSFRLPRPGINDNEYREHRGTEKE
;
A
#
# COMPACT_ATOMS: atom_id res chain seq x y z
N MET A 1 39.42 34.62 16.83
CA MET A 1 39.92 34.44 18.23
C MET A 1 38.84 34.59 19.31
N ILE A 2 37.59 34.88 18.93
CA ILE A 2 36.45 35.12 19.88
C ILE A 2 35.49 33.90 19.96
N SER A 3 35.81 32.80 19.27
CA SER A 3 34.91 31.63 19.23
C SER A 3 35.08 30.61 20.38
N ASN A 4 36.02 30.84 21.26
CA ASN A 4 36.19 29.93 22.42
C ASN A 4 35.63 30.60 23.70
N PRO A 5 34.50 30.04 24.26
CA PRO A 5 33.85 30.60 25.44
C PRO A 5 34.80 30.72 26.64
N LYS A 6 35.78 29.82 26.78
CA LYS A 6 36.80 29.86 27.83
C LYS A 6 37.77 31.05 27.63
N GLY A 7 38.10 31.42 26.41
CA GLY A 7 38.91 32.62 26.11
C GLY A 7 38.16 33.93 26.40
N LEU A 8 36.87 33.98 26.07
CA LEU A 8 36.01 35.15 26.33
C LEU A 8 35.81 35.36 27.84
N THR A 9 35.54 34.30 28.62
CA THR A 9 35.41 34.41 30.09
C THR A 9 36.68 34.86 30.75
N LEU A 10 37.84 34.37 30.33
CA LEU A 10 39.16 34.77 30.81
C LEU A 10 39.41 36.27 30.53
N LEU A 11 39.14 36.73 29.32
CA LEU A 11 39.34 38.09 28.87
C LEU A 11 38.47 39.10 29.66
N LEU A 12 37.21 38.76 29.84
CA LEU A 12 36.25 39.57 30.64
C LEU A 12 36.60 39.61 32.12
N SER A 13 37.03 38.47 32.71
CA SER A 13 37.41 38.44 34.13
C SER A 13 38.69 39.21 34.40
N VAL A 14 39.67 39.11 33.50
CA VAL A 14 40.94 39.88 33.58
C VAL A 14 40.66 41.37 33.44
N SER A 15 39.83 41.82 32.47
CA SER A 15 39.50 43.24 32.28
C SER A 15 38.73 43.81 33.48
N LEU A 16 37.79 43.09 34.05
CA LEU A 16 37.08 43.50 35.24
C LEU A 16 38.00 43.62 36.44
N SER A 17 38.96 42.68 36.58
CA SER A 17 39.93 42.67 37.65
C SER A 17 40.95 43.86 37.55
N VAL A 18 41.37 44.17 36.33
CA VAL A 18 42.23 45.37 36.10
C VAL A 18 41.49 46.63 36.48
N ILE A 19 40.21 46.79 36.08
CA ILE A 19 39.41 47.98 36.41
C ILE A 19 39.23 48.10 37.91
N THR A 20 38.88 47.02 38.63
CA THR A 20 38.70 47.05 40.08
C THR A 20 40.01 47.37 40.82
N THR A 21 41.13 46.81 40.34
CA THR A 21 42.45 47.12 40.98
C THR A 21 42.87 48.58 40.79
N ILE A 22 42.61 49.16 39.62
CA ILE A 22 42.88 50.61 39.35
C ILE A 22 41.98 51.45 40.25
N LEU A 23 40.70 51.12 40.41
CA LEU A 23 39.79 51.81 41.29
C LEU A 23 40.25 51.77 42.76
N VAL A 24 40.68 50.61 43.24
CA VAL A 24 41.21 50.48 44.62
C VAL A 24 42.50 51.26 44.79
N ALA A 25 43.39 51.25 43.79
CA ALA A 25 44.64 52.06 43.83
C ALA A 25 44.39 53.59 43.88
N LEU A 26 43.36 54.06 43.18
CA LEU A 26 43.01 55.44 43.11
C LEU A 26 42.35 55.93 44.42
N PHE A 27 41.55 55.08 45.07
CA PHE A 27 40.80 55.47 46.29
C PHE A 27 41.54 55.14 47.62
N SER A 28 42.52 54.24 47.65
CA SER A 28 43.27 53.85 48.84
C SER A 28 44.64 54.57 48.90
N ARG A 29 44.70 55.65 49.64
CA ARG A 29 45.97 56.34 49.92
C ARG A 29 46.86 55.46 50.81
N GLY A 30 47.91 54.79 50.21
CA GLY A 30 48.87 54.02 50.95
C GLY A 30 48.75 52.48 50.83
N ALA A 31 48.04 51.96 49.85
CA ALA A 31 47.95 50.54 49.59
C ALA A 31 49.34 49.98 49.20
N SER A 32 49.78 48.90 49.88
CA SER A 32 51.03 48.20 49.48
C SER A 32 50.84 47.43 48.17
N ALA A 33 51.92 47.22 47.40
CA ALA A 33 51.88 46.44 46.18
C ALA A 33 51.30 45.00 46.37
N GLY A 34 51.53 44.40 47.55
CA GLY A 34 50.96 43.11 47.93
C GLY A 34 49.45 43.13 48.09
N SER A 35 48.85 44.20 48.71
CA SER A 35 47.42 44.31 48.84
C SER A 35 46.69 44.55 47.53
N LEU A 36 47.31 45.25 46.58
CA LEU A 36 46.78 45.45 45.22
C LEU A 36 46.78 44.14 44.44
N LEU A 37 47.83 43.33 44.56
CA LEU A 37 47.93 42.03 43.91
C LEU A 37 46.89 41.06 44.44
N THR A 38 46.65 41.02 45.76
CA THR A 38 45.64 40.15 46.35
C THR A 38 44.21 40.51 45.89
N VAL A 39 43.90 41.80 45.81
CA VAL A 39 42.59 42.29 45.29
C VAL A 39 42.44 41.94 43.83
N PHE A 40 43.50 42.09 43.02
CA PHE A 40 43.47 41.70 41.60
C PHE A 40 43.19 40.21 41.44
N LEU A 41 43.89 39.33 42.14
CA LEU A 41 43.76 37.87 42.03
C LEU A 41 42.37 37.40 42.52
N THR A 42 41.88 37.95 43.63
CA THR A 42 40.56 37.54 44.18
C THR A 42 39.40 37.99 43.28
N THR A 43 39.46 39.21 42.73
CA THR A 43 38.43 39.70 41.80
C THR A 43 38.48 39.00 40.46
N ALA A 44 39.70 38.63 39.96
CA ALA A 44 39.84 37.82 38.73
C ALA A 44 39.25 36.43 38.85
N ILE A 45 39.51 35.72 39.96
CA ILE A 45 38.97 34.40 40.24
C ILE A 45 37.46 34.46 40.40
N LEU A 46 36.95 35.40 41.16
CA LEU A 46 35.51 35.55 41.39
C LEU A 46 34.77 35.91 40.09
N GLY A 47 35.31 36.85 39.30
CA GLY A 47 34.78 37.24 38.00
C GLY A 47 34.77 36.06 37.01
N MET A 48 35.86 35.28 36.95
CA MET A 48 35.93 34.06 36.12
C MET A 48 34.87 33.04 36.51
N LEU A 49 34.70 32.81 37.81
CA LEU A 49 33.69 31.87 38.34
C LEU A 49 32.26 32.33 38.01
N LEU A 50 31.93 33.62 38.21
CA LEU A 50 30.62 34.16 37.87
C LEU A 50 30.30 34.08 36.39
N ILE A 51 31.25 34.45 35.52
CA ILE A 51 31.05 34.38 34.08
C ILE A 51 30.90 32.91 33.64
N TYR A 52 31.71 32.00 34.18
CA TYR A 52 31.61 30.57 33.89
C TYR A 52 30.23 30.00 34.25
N VAL A 53 29.73 30.31 35.46
CA VAL A 53 28.39 29.86 35.92
C VAL A 53 27.29 30.50 35.08
N ALA A 54 27.38 31.77 34.73
CA ALA A 54 26.41 32.43 33.87
C ALA A 54 26.36 31.83 32.46
N LEU A 55 27.54 31.57 31.87
CA LEU A 55 27.65 30.97 30.55
C LEU A 55 27.10 29.53 30.54
N GLN A 56 27.43 28.75 31.58
CA GLN A 56 26.96 27.38 31.72
C GLN A 56 25.43 27.34 31.85
N ARG A 57 24.84 28.25 32.69
CA ARG A 57 23.39 28.34 32.81
C ARG A 57 22.70 28.79 31.53
N TYR A 58 23.30 29.73 30.80
CA TYR A 58 22.76 30.19 29.52
C TYR A 58 22.76 29.06 28.46
N VAL A 59 23.89 28.35 28.33
CA VAL A 59 24.00 27.22 27.38
C VAL A 59 23.05 26.08 27.75
N LEU A 60 23.00 25.67 29.01
CA LEU A 60 22.11 24.62 29.47
C LEU A 60 20.63 24.97 29.25
N ARG A 61 20.22 26.22 29.53
CA ARG A 61 18.83 26.66 29.25
C ARG A 61 18.51 26.65 27.77
N SER A 62 19.42 27.07 26.90
CA SER A 62 19.22 27.03 25.46
C SER A 62 19.11 25.58 24.94
N LEU A 63 19.93 24.66 25.45
CA LEU A 63 19.86 23.24 25.09
C LEU A 63 18.59 22.58 25.61
N GLN A 64 18.15 22.91 26.83
CA GLN A 64 16.89 22.43 27.38
C GLN A 64 15.70 22.90 26.54
N LYS A 65 15.66 24.17 26.16
CA LYS A 65 14.60 24.73 25.31
C LYS A 65 14.56 24.00 23.95
N LEU A 66 15.72 23.79 23.32
CA LEU A 66 15.81 23.05 22.07
C LEU A 66 15.33 21.58 22.22
N SER A 67 15.68 20.94 23.34
CA SER A 67 15.18 19.59 23.66
C SER A 67 13.66 19.56 23.85
N ASP A 68 13.09 20.57 24.50
CA ASP A 68 11.64 20.66 24.70
C ASP A 68 10.90 20.95 23.40
N ASP A 69 11.47 21.79 22.52
CA ASP A 69 10.93 22.07 21.19
C ASP A 69 10.93 20.79 20.32
N LEU A 70 12.00 19.99 20.39
CA LEU A 70 12.08 18.69 19.69
C LEU A 70 11.06 17.68 20.24
N LYS A 71 10.85 17.63 21.56
CA LYS A 71 9.82 16.77 22.16
C LYS A 71 8.41 17.21 21.75
N ALA A 72 8.15 18.51 21.65
CA ALA A 72 6.88 19.05 21.16
C ALA A 72 6.60 18.68 19.70
N MET A 73 7.64 18.45 18.91
CA MET A 73 7.56 17.92 17.53
C MET A 73 7.40 16.38 17.47
N GLY A 74 7.24 15.71 18.64
CA GLY A 74 7.11 14.25 18.70
C GLY A 74 8.42 13.48 18.54
N ILE A 75 9.57 14.18 18.64
CA ILE A 75 10.88 13.55 18.54
C ILE A 75 11.28 13.08 19.94
N GLU A 76 11.24 11.76 20.16
CA GLU A 76 11.71 11.18 21.43
C GLU A 76 13.23 11.36 21.56
N SER A 77 13.63 12.15 22.58
CA SER A 77 15.03 12.30 22.94
C SER A 77 15.49 11.08 23.74
N GLY A 78 16.70 10.63 23.50
CA GLY A 78 17.31 9.52 24.26
C GLY A 78 17.31 9.80 25.79
N THR A 79 17.44 8.76 26.57
CA THR A 79 17.37 8.78 28.05
C THR A 79 18.74 9.01 28.71
N THR A 80 19.69 9.64 28.03
CA THR A 80 21.04 9.88 28.55
C THR A 80 21.09 11.21 29.30
N ASP A 81 21.95 11.33 30.34
CA ASP A 81 22.15 12.56 31.12
C ASP A 81 22.81 13.70 30.29
N ASP A 82 23.32 13.43 29.09
CA ASP A 82 23.91 14.41 28.21
C ASP A 82 22.86 14.99 27.23
N PRO A 83 22.45 16.27 27.39
CA PRO A 83 21.46 16.92 26.53
C PRO A 83 21.86 16.96 25.05
N ILE A 84 23.16 17.05 24.74
CA ILE A 84 23.66 17.13 23.36
C ILE A 84 23.52 15.78 22.67
N GLN A 85 23.81 14.68 23.36
CA GLN A 85 23.64 13.34 22.83
C GLN A 85 22.15 13.02 22.61
N ASN A 86 21.27 13.45 23.51
CA ASN A 86 19.83 13.27 23.37
C ASN A 86 19.28 14.01 22.15
N ILE A 87 19.68 15.27 21.93
CA ILE A 87 19.29 16.04 20.74
C ILE A 87 19.80 15.39 19.46
N ARG A 88 21.06 14.94 19.46
CA ARG A 88 21.65 14.26 18.30
C ARG A 88 20.95 12.95 17.98
N ALA A 89 20.64 12.15 18.98
CA ALA A 89 19.91 10.88 18.80
C ALA A 89 18.48 11.13 18.28
N GLY A 90 17.77 12.10 18.84
CA GLY A 90 16.43 12.49 18.38
C GLY A 90 16.42 12.99 16.94
N LEU A 91 17.37 13.88 16.57
CA LEU A 91 17.52 14.35 15.18
C LEU A 91 17.84 13.21 14.22
N HIS A 92 18.70 12.28 14.61
CA HIS A 92 19.04 11.13 13.77
C HIS A 92 17.83 10.21 13.57
N ALA A 93 17.07 9.93 14.64
CA ALA A 93 15.85 9.13 14.55
C ALA A 93 14.80 9.80 13.64
N TYR A 94 14.60 11.11 13.79
CA TYR A 94 13.70 11.90 12.95
C TYR A 94 14.08 11.88 11.47
N THR A 95 15.39 12.06 11.16
CA THR A 95 15.87 12.01 9.78
C THR A 95 15.64 10.64 9.16
N LEU A 96 15.94 9.56 9.90
CA LEU A 96 15.72 8.19 9.45
C LEU A 96 14.25 7.90 9.17
N GLU A 97 13.36 8.37 10.05
CA GLU A 97 11.92 8.23 9.85
C GLU A 97 11.42 9.01 8.63
N LYS A 98 11.91 10.26 8.46
CA LYS A 98 11.59 11.08 7.27
C LYS A 98 12.13 10.49 5.98
N GLU A 99 13.34 9.95 5.97
CA GLU A 99 13.88 9.23 4.82
C GLU A 99 13.01 8.03 4.45
N LYS A 100 12.55 7.26 5.44
CA LYS A 100 11.62 6.14 5.23
C LYS A 100 10.29 6.61 4.64
N GLN A 101 9.69 7.69 5.20
CA GLN A 101 8.45 8.26 4.67
C GLN A 101 8.62 8.76 3.22
N ILE A 102 9.73 9.42 2.92
CA ILE A 102 10.04 9.89 1.56
C ILE A 102 10.20 8.70 0.61
N GLU A 103 10.86 7.64 1.03
CA GLU A 103 11.02 6.43 0.21
C GLU A 103 9.68 5.72 -0.04
N GLU A 104 8.82 5.66 0.96
CA GLU A 104 7.45 5.12 0.81
C GLU A 104 6.61 5.99 -0.14
N LEU A 105 6.70 7.33 -0.04
CA LEU A 105 6.02 8.24 -0.95
C LEU A 105 6.53 8.09 -2.40
N LYS A 106 7.84 7.99 -2.60
CA LYS A 106 8.43 7.75 -3.93
C LYS A 106 7.96 6.43 -4.54
N LYS A 107 7.90 5.37 -3.74
CA LYS A 107 7.35 4.07 -4.18
C LYS A 107 5.88 4.18 -4.59
N LEU A 108 5.09 4.93 -3.82
CA LEU A 108 3.68 5.17 -4.14
C LEU A 108 3.53 6.00 -5.42
N GLU A 109 4.35 7.04 -5.61
CA GLU A 109 4.38 7.84 -6.84
C GLU A 109 4.77 7.02 -8.07
N ALA A 110 5.84 6.23 -7.98
CA ALA A 110 6.27 5.34 -9.05
C ALA A 110 5.16 4.34 -9.40
N PHE A 111 4.57 3.69 -8.40
CA PHE A 111 3.45 2.78 -8.57
C PHE A 111 2.24 3.44 -9.26
N ARG A 112 1.93 4.70 -8.92
CA ARG A 112 0.84 5.46 -9.55
C ARG A 112 1.17 5.82 -10.99
N ALA A 113 2.43 6.19 -11.28
CA ALA A 113 2.87 6.51 -12.64
C ALA A 113 2.81 5.27 -13.54
N ASP A 114 3.31 4.12 -13.08
CA ASP A 114 3.23 2.84 -13.80
C ASP A 114 1.78 2.44 -14.06
N PHE A 115 0.89 2.62 -13.08
CA PHE A 115 -0.54 2.34 -13.23
C PHE A 115 -1.19 3.18 -14.33
N ILE A 116 -0.89 4.49 -14.39
CA ILE A 116 -1.41 5.38 -15.44
C ILE A 116 -0.86 4.99 -16.82
N ALA A 117 0.40 4.60 -16.89
CA ALA A 117 1.03 4.14 -18.12
C ALA A 117 0.36 2.84 -18.63
N ASP A 118 0.13 1.87 -17.74
CA ASP A 118 -0.55 0.61 -18.06
C ASP A 118 -1.99 0.84 -18.54
N ILE A 119 -2.76 1.70 -17.83
CA ILE A 119 -4.11 2.09 -18.27
C ILE A 119 -4.07 2.67 -19.68
N SER A 120 -3.17 3.63 -19.92
CA SER A 120 -3.05 4.28 -21.23
C SER A 120 -2.75 3.30 -22.34
N HIS A 121 -1.88 2.33 -22.06
CA HIS A 121 -1.52 1.29 -23.02
C HIS A 121 -2.68 0.31 -23.30
N GLU A 122 -3.36 -0.15 -22.25
CA GLU A 122 -4.47 -1.10 -22.39
C GLU A 122 -5.75 -0.47 -22.99
N LEU A 123 -5.94 0.87 -22.85
CA LEU A 123 -6.99 1.61 -23.54
C LEU A 123 -6.67 1.84 -25.02
N LYS A 124 -5.43 2.19 -25.38
CA LYS A 124 -5.03 2.46 -26.75
C LYS A 124 -5.25 1.26 -27.67
N THR A 125 -4.94 0.06 -27.19
CA THR A 125 -5.01 -1.17 -28.01
C THR A 125 -6.42 -1.42 -28.58
N PRO A 126 -7.51 -1.52 -27.81
CA PRO A 126 -8.86 -1.72 -28.35
C PRO A 126 -9.35 -0.54 -29.17
N ILE A 127 -8.98 0.71 -28.83
CA ILE A 127 -9.34 1.90 -29.61
C ILE A 127 -8.74 1.81 -31.01
N PHE A 128 -7.43 1.59 -31.12
CA PHE A 128 -6.77 1.51 -32.42
C PHE A 128 -7.24 0.30 -33.25
N ALA A 129 -7.54 -0.82 -32.58
CA ALA A 129 -8.12 -1.98 -33.27
C ALA A 129 -9.51 -1.64 -33.86
N ALA A 130 -10.39 -1.01 -33.06
CA ALA A 130 -11.71 -0.60 -33.51
C ALA A 130 -11.62 0.43 -34.68
N GLN A 131 -10.76 1.44 -34.54
CA GLN A 131 -10.49 2.43 -35.58
C GLN A 131 -9.97 1.77 -36.88
N GLY A 132 -9.00 0.87 -36.76
CA GLY A 132 -8.46 0.16 -37.93
C GLY A 132 -9.52 -0.67 -38.68
N PHE A 133 -10.43 -1.35 -37.96
CA PHE A 133 -11.53 -2.07 -38.61
C PHE A 133 -12.52 -1.12 -39.28
N VAL A 134 -12.82 0.03 -38.69
CA VAL A 134 -13.70 1.06 -39.27
C VAL A 134 -13.05 1.71 -40.51
N HIS A 135 -11.77 2.09 -40.45
CA HIS A 135 -11.06 2.65 -41.60
C HIS A 135 -10.98 1.65 -42.76
N THR A 136 -10.68 0.38 -42.48
CA THR A 136 -10.70 -0.65 -43.54
C THR A 136 -12.06 -0.76 -44.24
N LEU A 137 -13.15 -0.59 -43.49
CA LEU A 137 -14.50 -0.56 -44.08
C LEU A 137 -14.73 0.71 -44.93
N LEU A 138 -14.26 1.87 -44.49
CA LEU A 138 -14.36 3.13 -45.22
C LEU A 138 -13.53 3.12 -46.50
N ASP A 139 -12.40 2.43 -46.53
CA ASP A 139 -11.49 2.26 -47.66
C ASP A 139 -12.00 1.28 -48.71
N GLY A 140 -13.29 0.88 -48.65
CA GLY A 140 -13.97 0.09 -49.68
C GLY A 140 -14.34 -1.34 -49.27
N ALA A 141 -13.80 -1.89 -48.15
CA ALA A 141 -14.17 -3.21 -47.68
C ALA A 141 -15.66 -3.35 -47.26
N VAL A 142 -16.38 -2.23 -47.18
CA VAL A 142 -17.82 -2.20 -46.88
C VAL A 142 -18.65 -2.82 -48.01
N GLU A 143 -18.16 -2.82 -49.24
CA GLU A 143 -18.84 -3.40 -50.41
C GLU A 143 -18.90 -4.95 -50.32
N GLU A 144 -17.94 -5.57 -49.68
CA GLU A 144 -17.90 -7.03 -49.52
C GLU A 144 -18.73 -7.48 -48.30
N LYS A 145 -19.90 -8.06 -48.53
CA LYS A 145 -20.88 -8.43 -47.48
C LYS A 145 -20.29 -9.26 -46.33
N ASN A 146 -19.40 -10.24 -46.63
CA ASN A 146 -18.78 -11.10 -45.65
C ASN A 146 -17.69 -10.36 -44.84
N VAL A 147 -16.87 -9.54 -45.51
CA VAL A 147 -15.82 -8.72 -44.89
C VAL A 147 -16.45 -7.66 -44.03
N ARG A 148 -17.44 -6.94 -44.48
CA ARG A 148 -18.22 -5.94 -43.73
C ARG A 148 -18.71 -6.50 -42.41
N LYS A 149 -19.42 -7.65 -42.43
CA LYS A 149 -19.97 -8.27 -41.23
C LYS A 149 -18.87 -8.70 -40.24
N LYS A 150 -17.75 -9.21 -40.77
CA LYS A 150 -16.59 -9.65 -39.98
C LYS A 150 -15.92 -8.45 -39.28
N PHE A 151 -15.67 -7.35 -39.96
CA PHE A 151 -15.00 -6.17 -39.40
C PHE A 151 -15.89 -5.41 -38.44
N LEU A 152 -17.19 -5.24 -38.74
CA LEU A 152 -18.15 -4.69 -37.78
C LEU A 152 -18.21 -5.48 -36.47
N LYS A 153 -18.23 -6.82 -36.56
CA LYS A 153 -18.18 -7.67 -35.34
C LYS A 153 -16.87 -7.53 -34.57
N LYS A 154 -15.74 -7.36 -35.28
CA LYS A 154 -14.44 -7.15 -34.61
C LYS A 154 -14.37 -5.79 -33.94
N ALA A 155 -14.85 -4.73 -34.60
CA ALA A 155 -14.93 -3.38 -34.00
C ALA A 155 -15.83 -3.37 -32.76
N ALA A 156 -17.04 -3.96 -32.86
CA ALA A 156 -17.94 -4.10 -31.71
C ALA A 156 -17.28 -4.86 -30.54
N LYS A 157 -16.61 -6.01 -30.82
CA LYS A 157 -15.89 -6.74 -29.78
C LYS A 157 -14.77 -5.93 -29.12
N SER A 158 -14.09 -5.06 -29.88
CA SER A 158 -13.05 -4.18 -29.31
C SER A 158 -13.65 -3.12 -28.39
N LEU A 159 -14.81 -2.56 -28.76
CA LEU A 159 -15.55 -1.59 -27.93
C LEU A 159 -16.14 -2.25 -26.67
N ASP A 160 -16.69 -3.47 -26.78
CA ASP A 160 -17.16 -4.24 -25.61
C ASP A 160 -16.00 -4.50 -24.61
N GLY A 161 -14.80 -4.81 -25.13
CA GLY A 161 -13.60 -4.97 -24.31
C GLY A 161 -13.14 -3.67 -23.63
N LEU A 162 -13.29 -2.55 -24.34
CA LEU A 162 -13.01 -1.21 -23.79
C LEU A 162 -13.97 -0.86 -22.64
N ASP A 163 -15.29 -1.09 -22.85
CA ASP A 163 -16.30 -0.84 -21.82
C ASP A 163 -16.01 -1.67 -20.55
N MET A 164 -15.73 -2.96 -20.73
CA MET A 164 -15.34 -3.83 -19.61
C MET A 164 -14.10 -3.30 -18.86
N LEU A 165 -13.08 -2.83 -19.58
CA LEU A 165 -11.88 -2.26 -18.97
C LEU A 165 -12.19 -1.01 -18.15
N VAL A 166 -13.04 -0.12 -18.68
CA VAL A 166 -13.48 1.10 -17.96
C VAL A 166 -14.26 0.75 -16.70
N GLN A 167 -15.17 -0.22 -16.75
CA GLN A 167 -15.93 -0.68 -15.58
C GLN A 167 -15.01 -1.31 -14.51
N ASP A 168 -14.04 -2.12 -14.92
CA ASP A 168 -13.04 -2.70 -14.02
C ASP A 168 -12.20 -1.61 -13.34
N LEU A 169 -11.76 -0.59 -14.09
CA LEU A 169 -11.00 0.56 -13.57
C LEU A 169 -11.82 1.40 -12.58
N LEU A 170 -13.08 1.70 -12.90
CA LEU A 170 -13.98 2.42 -12.00
C LEU A 170 -14.18 1.64 -10.70
N THR A 171 -14.42 0.33 -10.80
CA THR A 171 -14.57 -0.54 -9.63
C THR A 171 -13.32 -0.52 -8.77
N LEU A 172 -12.14 -0.69 -9.37
CA LEU A 172 -10.86 -0.70 -8.67
C LEU A 172 -10.60 0.64 -7.98
N SER A 173 -10.81 1.77 -8.70
CA SER A 173 -10.66 3.12 -8.15
C SER A 173 -11.57 3.37 -6.95
N GLN A 174 -12.84 2.96 -7.03
CA GLN A 174 -13.81 3.12 -5.94
C GLN A 174 -13.44 2.30 -4.71
N ILE A 175 -12.90 1.08 -4.89
CA ILE A 175 -12.46 0.24 -3.78
C ILE A 175 -11.23 0.86 -3.11
N GLU A 176 -10.24 1.30 -3.88
CA GLU A 176 -8.97 1.84 -3.37
C GLU A 176 -9.13 3.18 -2.65
N THR A 177 -10.03 4.02 -3.12
CA THR A 177 -10.35 5.29 -2.46
C THR A 177 -11.25 5.13 -1.23
N GLY A 178 -11.65 3.90 -0.88
CA GLY A 178 -12.56 3.63 0.22
C GLY A 178 -13.98 4.19 0.02
N GLN A 179 -14.33 4.60 -1.21
CA GLN A 179 -15.67 5.12 -1.54
C GLN A 179 -16.75 4.04 -1.47
N ILE A 180 -16.35 2.77 -1.63
CA ILE A 180 -17.27 1.65 -1.49
C ILE A 180 -17.45 1.32 -0.02
N LYS A 181 -18.63 1.62 0.50
CA LYS A 181 -19.07 1.11 1.79
C LYS A 181 -19.62 -0.29 1.60
N MET A 182 -18.96 -1.31 2.14
CA MET A 182 -19.43 -2.69 2.10
C MET A 182 -20.76 -2.84 2.82
N ARG A 183 -21.71 -3.48 2.16
CA ARG A 183 -23.05 -3.77 2.72
C ARG A 183 -23.14 -5.24 3.10
N PHE A 184 -22.73 -5.54 4.32
CA PHE A 184 -22.71 -6.91 4.81
C PHE A 184 -24.13 -7.39 5.13
N GLU A 185 -24.47 -8.57 4.61
CA GLU A 185 -25.74 -9.26 4.82
C GLU A 185 -25.56 -10.78 4.83
N GLU A 186 -26.60 -11.52 5.16
CA GLU A 186 -26.57 -12.99 5.03
C GLU A 186 -26.70 -13.38 3.57
N VAL A 187 -25.68 -14.04 3.04
CA VAL A 187 -25.60 -14.47 1.64
C VAL A 187 -25.52 -15.98 1.55
N ASP A 188 -26.42 -16.58 0.77
CA ASP A 188 -26.33 -18.00 0.41
C ASP A 188 -25.41 -18.17 -0.81
N LEU A 189 -24.20 -18.67 -0.55
CA LEU A 189 -23.17 -18.87 -1.59
C LEU A 189 -23.58 -19.91 -2.64
N TYR A 190 -24.40 -20.91 -2.26
CA TYR A 190 -24.84 -21.90 -3.23
C TYR A 190 -25.74 -21.26 -4.30
N SER A 191 -26.78 -20.56 -3.85
CA SER A 191 -27.69 -19.86 -4.78
C SER A 191 -27.01 -18.76 -5.56
N LEU A 192 -26.07 -18.02 -4.94
CA LEU A 192 -25.27 -17.01 -5.62
C LEU A 192 -24.39 -17.63 -6.73
N THR A 193 -23.81 -18.82 -6.50
CA THR A 193 -23.01 -19.53 -7.49
C THR A 193 -23.89 -20.03 -8.65
N GLU A 194 -25.08 -20.54 -8.37
CA GLU A 194 -26.04 -20.91 -9.42
C GLU A 194 -26.37 -19.68 -10.31
N GLU A 195 -26.63 -18.52 -9.71
CA GLU A 195 -26.89 -17.29 -10.46
C GLU A 195 -25.70 -16.84 -11.31
N VAL A 196 -24.46 -16.96 -10.80
CA VAL A 196 -23.26 -16.70 -11.57
C VAL A 196 -23.15 -17.67 -12.76
N PHE A 197 -23.40 -18.94 -12.56
CA PHE A 197 -23.33 -19.95 -13.62
C PHE A 197 -24.38 -19.73 -14.72
N GLU A 198 -25.59 -19.24 -14.35
CA GLU A 198 -26.60 -18.88 -15.36
C GLU A 198 -26.11 -17.81 -16.34
N GLN A 199 -25.26 -16.87 -15.91
CA GLN A 199 -24.68 -15.85 -16.82
C GLN A 199 -23.76 -16.46 -17.89
N PHE A 200 -23.17 -17.61 -17.61
CA PHE A 200 -22.24 -18.27 -18.54
C PHE A 200 -22.94 -19.33 -19.44
N LYS A 201 -24.25 -19.50 -19.34
CA LYS A 201 -24.98 -20.38 -20.24
C LYS A 201 -25.04 -19.81 -21.65
N GLY A 202 -24.83 -20.65 -22.67
CA GLY A 202 -24.95 -20.29 -24.07
C GLY A 202 -23.74 -19.57 -24.66
N LYS A 203 -23.92 -18.40 -25.30
CA LYS A 203 -22.88 -17.72 -26.09
C LYS A 203 -21.64 -17.31 -25.32
N GLN A 204 -21.73 -17.19 -24.01
CA GLN A 204 -20.60 -16.75 -23.17
C GLN A 204 -19.64 -17.93 -22.89
N ASN A 205 -20.13 -19.14 -22.86
CA ASN A 205 -19.34 -20.36 -22.72
C ASN A 205 -19.08 -21.01 -24.09
N LYS A 206 -18.27 -20.37 -24.91
CA LYS A 206 -17.96 -20.82 -26.28
C LYS A 206 -17.19 -22.16 -26.34
N LYS A 207 -16.54 -22.51 -25.23
CA LYS A 207 -15.74 -23.74 -25.10
C LYS A 207 -16.56 -24.94 -24.60
N ASN A 208 -17.85 -24.75 -24.32
CA ASN A 208 -18.74 -25.76 -23.71
C ASN A 208 -18.18 -26.35 -22.42
N VAL A 209 -17.54 -25.51 -21.60
CA VAL A 209 -17.02 -25.92 -20.29
C VAL A 209 -18.17 -26.25 -19.36
N ALA A 210 -18.15 -27.42 -18.76
CA ALA A 210 -19.14 -27.80 -17.76
C ALA A 210 -18.95 -26.99 -16.46
N LEU A 211 -20.06 -26.48 -15.89
CA LEU A 211 -20.05 -25.73 -14.63
C LEU A 211 -20.77 -26.54 -13.58
N ALA A 212 -20.06 -26.98 -12.55
CA ALA A 212 -20.58 -27.85 -11.51
C ALA A 212 -20.38 -27.26 -10.11
N ILE A 213 -21.34 -27.47 -9.22
CA ILE A 213 -21.18 -27.23 -7.78
C ILE A 213 -21.07 -28.60 -7.11
N GLU A 214 -19.95 -28.83 -6.42
CA GLU A 214 -19.68 -30.11 -5.77
C GLU A 214 -20.63 -30.37 -4.59
N GLY A 215 -21.17 -31.58 -4.53
CA GLY A 215 -22.01 -32.07 -3.46
C GLY A 215 -23.50 -31.82 -3.65
N ARG A 216 -24.28 -32.11 -2.58
CA ARG A 216 -25.73 -31.93 -2.62
C ARG A 216 -26.09 -30.47 -2.43
N ARG A 217 -27.19 -30.04 -3.10
CA ARG A 217 -27.78 -28.71 -2.90
C ARG A 217 -28.09 -28.49 -1.43
N ARG A 218 -27.46 -27.47 -0.83
CA ARG A 218 -27.67 -27.07 0.57
C ARG A 218 -27.43 -25.58 0.72
N LYS A 219 -28.13 -24.97 1.65
CA LYS A 219 -27.90 -23.56 1.98
C LYS A 219 -26.54 -23.37 2.65
N VAL A 220 -25.70 -22.50 2.08
CA VAL A 220 -24.35 -22.19 2.56
C VAL A 220 -24.26 -20.71 2.88
N VAL A 221 -24.64 -20.33 4.11
CA VAL A 221 -24.79 -18.93 4.52
C VAL A 221 -23.49 -18.37 5.08
N VAL A 222 -23.11 -17.19 4.58
CA VAL A 222 -21.98 -16.36 5.03
C VAL A 222 -22.44 -14.94 5.32
N TRP A 223 -21.64 -14.18 6.06
CA TRP A 223 -21.80 -12.76 6.30
C TRP A 223 -20.91 -11.97 5.35
N ALA A 224 -21.47 -11.35 4.32
CA ALA A 224 -20.70 -10.74 3.24
C ALA A 224 -21.53 -9.67 2.48
N ASP A 225 -20.87 -8.86 1.68
CA ASP A 225 -21.53 -8.03 0.67
C ASP A 225 -21.89 -8.89 -0.56
N ARG A 226 -23.19 -9.14 -0.76
CA ARG A 226 -23.68 -9.99 -1.83
C ARG A 226 -23.21 -9.57 -3.22
N GLN A 227 -23.30 -8.27 -3.52
CA GLN A 227 -22.93 -7.75 -4.84
C GLN A 227 -21.44 -7.92 -5.10
N ARG A 228 -20.61 -7.70 -4.09
CA ARG A 228 -19.16 -7.84 -4.21
C ARG A 228 -18.72 -9.30 -4.29
N ILE A 229 -19.32 -10.18 -3.52
CA ILE A 229 -19.02 -11.62 -3.65
C ILE A 229 -19.53 -12.19 -4.97
N PHE A 230 -20.66 -11.70 -5.49
CA PHE A 230 -21.12 -12.02 -6.83
C PHE A 230 -20.06 -11.63 -7.88
N GLN A 231 -19.46 -10.45 -7.77
CA GLN A 231 -18.37 -9.99 -8.64
C GLN A 231 -17.11 -10.86 -8.51
N VAL A 232 -16.75 -11.27 -7.27
CA VAL A 232 -15.63 -12.21 -7.03
C VAL A 232 -15.89 -13.52 -7.76
N MET A 233 -17.06 -14.12 -7.56
CA MET A 233 -17.40 -15.40 -8.16
C MET A 233 -17.47 -15.32 -9.69
N THR A 234 -18.00 -14.23 -10.25
CA THR A 234 -18.04 -14.01 -11.70
C THR A 234 -16.64 -13.89 -12.29
N ASN A 235 -15.74 -13.16 -11.63
CA ASN A 235 -14.34 -13.02 -12.09
C ASN A 235 -13.59 -14.35 -12.03
N LEU A 236 -13.76 -15.11 -10.96
CA LEU A 236 -13.13 -16.43 -10.82
C LEU A 236 -13.70 -17.44 -11.83
N ALA A 237 -15.01 -17.50 -12.00
CA ALA A 237 -15.65 -18.40 -12.98
C ALA A 237 -15.26 -18.03 -14.42
N SER A 238 -15.28 -16.73 -14.77
CA SER A 238 -14.85 -16.24 -16.09
C SER A 238 -13.40 -16.63 -16.37
N ASN A 239 -12.52 -16.47 -15.38
CA ASN A 239 -11.11 -16.82 -15.50
C ASN A 239 -10.95 -18.33 -15.68
N ALA A 240 -11.62 -19.14 -14.88
CA ALA A 240 -11.62 -20.59 -14.97
C ALA A 240 -12.09 -21.09 -16.36
N ILE A 241 -13.24 -20.59 -16.86
CA ILE A 241 -13.73 -20.94 -18.22
C ILE A 241 -12.74 -20.53 -19.30
N LYS A 242 -12.13 -19.36 -19.19
CA LYS A 242 -11.19 -18.83 -20.18
C LYS A 242 -9.94 -19.71 -20.30
N HIS A 243 -9.43 -20.22 -19.17
CA HIS A 243 -8.19 -21.01 -19.11
C HIS A 243 -8.43 -22.53 -19.13
N SER A 244 -9.67 -22.99 -19.03
CA SER A 244 -10.02 -24.40 -19.26
C SER A 244 -9.84 -24.79 -20.72
N ASP A 245 -9.66 -26.07 -20.98
CA ASP A 245 -9.71 -26.66 -22.31
C ASP A 245 -11.14 -26.66 -22.87
N GLU A 246 -11.31 -26.95 -24.16
CA GLU A 246 -12.61 -27.19 -24.77
C GLU A 246 -13.25 -28.44 -24.13
N GLU A 247 -14.56 -28.34 -23.84
CA GLU A 247 -15.32 -29.41 -23.14
C GLU A 247 -14.78 -29.75 -21.74
N GLY A 248 -13.97 -28.81 -21.14
CA GLY A 248 -13.44 -28.96 -19.80
C GLY A 248 -14.50 -28.76 -18.72
N GLU A 249 -14.07 -28.74 -17.46
CA GLU A 249 -14.95 -28.58 -16.30
C GLU A 249 -14.43 -27.48 -15.37
N VAL A 250 -15.36 -26.73 -14.75
CA VAL A 250 -15.11 -25.82 -13.63
C VAL A 250 -15.98 -26.25 -12.46
N VAL A 251 -15.33 -26.55 -11.33
CA VAL A 251 -16.00 -27.04 -10.13
C VAL A 251 -15.89 -26.01 -9.00
N VAL A 252 -17.04 -25.65 -8.43
CA VAL A 252 -17.10 -24.85 -7.20
C VAL A 252 -17.44 -25.74 -6.02
N SER A 253 -16.65 -25.66 -4.95
CA SER A 253 -16.89 -26.43 -3.73
C SER A 253 -16.90 -25.55 -2.48
N PHE A 254 -17.64 -25.98 -1.47
CA PHE A 254 -17.81 -25.29 -0.21
C PHE A 254 -17.41 -26.17 0.98
N SER A 255 -16.37 -25.77 1.72
CA SER A 255 -15.99 -26.39 2.98
C SER A 255 -16.54 -25.57 4.13
N VAL A 256 -17.60 -26.07 4.77
CA VAL A 256 -18.30 -25.40 5.86
C VAL A 256 -17.70 -25.82 7.20
N ARG A 257 -17.10 -24.88 7.93
CA ARG A 257 -16.63 -25.03 9.30
C ARG A 257 -17.58 -24.31 10.28
N LYS A 258 -17.35 -24.47 11.57
CA LYS A 258 -18.20 -23.87 12.62
C LYS A 258 -18.34 -22.34 12.47
N ARG A 259 -17.24 -21.64 12.17
CA ARG A 259 -17.14 -20.16 12.13
C ARG A 259 -16.98 -19.56 10.74
N SER A 260 -16.66 -20.36 9.73
CA SER A 260 -16.35 -19.87 8.39
C SER A 260 -16.73 -20.87 7.30
N VAL A 261 -16.83 -20.36 6.09
CA VAL A 261 -16.98 -21.14 4.87
C VAL A 261 -15.79 -20.84 3.97
N THR A 262 -15.11 -21.88 3.50
CA THR A 262 -14.10 -21.76 2.43
C THR A 262 -14.77 -22.11 1.11
N THR A 263 -14.74 -21.17 0.18
CA THR A 263 -15.17 -21.36 -1.21
C THR A 263 -13.95 -21.67 -2.06
N ARG A 264 -14.04 -22.67 -2.94
CA ARG A 264 -12.99 -23.04 -3.89
C ARG A 264 -13.58 -23.09 -5.27
N VAL A 265 -12.91 -22.45 -6.24
CA VAL A 265 -13.21 -22.50 -7.68
C VAL A 265 -12.03 -23.17 -8.36
N LYS A 266 -12.24 -24.35 -8.95
CA LYS A 266 -11.20 -25.16 -9.56
C LYS A 266 -11.50 -25.34 -11.05
N ASP A 267 -10.48 -25.11 -11.88
CA ASP A 267 -10.43 -25.50 -13.28
C ASP A 267 -9.40 -26.61 -13.50
N PHE A 268 -9.47 -27.26 -14.67
CA PHE A 268 -8.58 -28.33 -15.08
C PHE A 268 -7.85 -27.94 -16.39
N GLY A 269 -7.51 -26.66 -16.54
CA GLY A 269 -6.89 -26.12 -17.73
C GLY A 269 -5.35 -26.14 -17.70
N GLU A 270 -4.76 -25.17 -18.40
CA GLU A 270 -3.31 -25.06 -18.61
C GLU A 270 -2.48 -24.87 -17.33
N GLY A 271 -3.12 -24.44 -16.22
CA GLY A 271 -2.43 -24.15 -14.97
C GLY A 271 -1.56 -22.89 -15.03
N ILE A 272 -0.88 -22.61 -13.90
CA ILE A 272 -0.07 -21.41 -13.72
C ILE A 272 1.33 -21.83 -13.30
N PRO A 273 2.40 -21.40 -14.00
CA PRO A 273 3.78 -21.65 -13.59
C PRO A 273 4.10 -21.01 -12.23
N PRO A 274 4.92 -21.66 -11.39
CA PRO A 274 5.19 -21.23 -10.01
C PRO A 274 5.71 -19.79 -9.89
N GLU A 275 6.52 -19.34 -10.85
CA GLU A 275 7.10 -18.01 -10.90
C GLU A 275 6.06 -16.89 -11.08
N HIS A 276 4.86 -17.22 -11.54
CA HIS A 276 3.77 -16.27 -11.76
C HIS A 276 2.74 -16.22 -10.62
N ILE A 277 2.68 -17.25 -9.78
CA ILE A 277 1.63 -17.43 -8.76
C ILE A 277 1.48 -16.21 -7.82
N HIS A 278 2.58 -15.62 -7.40
CA HIS A 278 2.56 -14.45 -6.51
C HIS A 278 2.18 -13.15 -7.22
N ARG A 279 2.27 -13.12 -8.57
CA ARG A 279 2.03 -11.92 -9.38
C ARG A 279 0.65 -11.87 -10.04
N ILE A 280 -0.08 -12.98 -10.12
CA ILE A 280 -1.37 -13.04 -10.83
C ILE A 280 -2.44 -12.12 -10.25
N PHE A 281 -2.27 -11.63 -9.00
CA PHE A 281 -3.13 -10.65 -8.35
C PHE A 281 -2.67 -9.20 -8.55
N GLU A 282 -1.54 -8.98 -9.25
CA GLU A 282 -1.10 -7.64 -9.65
C GLU A 282 -2.01 -7.11 -10.78
N ARG A 283 -2.20 -5.80 -10.83
CA ARG A 283 -3.00 -5.15 -11.87
C ARG A 283 -2.33 -5.32 -13.22
N PHE A 284 -3.13 -5.56 -14.27
CA PHE A 284 -2.68 -5.76 -15.66
C PHE A 284 -1.70 -6.93 -15.86
N TYR A 285 -1.44 -7.72 -14.81
CA TYR A 285 -0.52 -8.84 -14.91
C TYR A 285 -1.14 -9.97 -15.71
N ARG A 286 -0.35 -10.57 -16.60
CA ARG A 286 -0.71 -11.72 -17.42
C ARG A 286 0.51 -12.59 -17.62
N VAL A 287 0.34 -13.91 -17.51
CA VAL A 287 1.39 -14.91 -17.75
C VAL A 287 1.89 -14.83 -19.19
N ASP A 288 0.98 -14.68 -20.16
CA ASP A 288 1.31 -14.52 -21.57
C ASP A 288 0.51 -13.34 -22.17
N LYS A 289 1.22 -12.24 -22.47
CA LYS A 289 0.61 -11.00 -23.00
C LYS A 289 0.03 -11.16 -24.40
N SER A 290 0.60 -12.05 -25.24
CA SER A 290 0.17 -12.23 -26.63
C SER A 290 -1.09 -13.07 -26.75
N ARG A 291 -1.11 -14.22 -26.11
CA ARG A 291 -2.22 -15.18 -26.12
C ARG A 291 -3.45 -14.70 -25.35
N SER A 292 -3.23 -13.92 -24.30
CA SER A 292 -4.30 -13.37 -23.47
C SER A 292 -5.11 -12.27 -24.15
N ARG A 293 -4.53 -11.52 -25.12
CA ARG A 293 -5.26 -10.52 -25.91
C ARG A 293 -6.33 -11.14 -26.80
N GLU A 294 -6.04 -12.28 -27.41
CA GLU A 294 -7.03 -13.01 -28.21
C GLU A 294 -8.17 -13.57 -27.37
N LYS A 295 -7.85 -14.05 -26.16
CA LYS A 295 -8.81 -14.57 -25.20
C LYS A 295 -9.60 -13.48 -24.44
N GLY A 296 -9.30 -12.16 -24.62
CA GLY A 296 -10.11 -11.04 -24.17
C GLY A 296 -10.16 -10.85 -22.64
N GLY A 297 -9.03 -10.60 -21.98
CA GLY A 297 -9.02 -10.29 -20.54
C GLY A 297 -8.38 -8.93 -20.27
N THR A 298 -8.87 -8.19 -19.28
CA THR A 298 -8.34 -6.88 -18.87
C THR A 298 -7.07 -6.97 -18.03
N GLY A 299 -6.82 -8.13 -17.39
CA GLY A 299 -5.77 -8.29 -16.38
C GLY A 299 -6.11 -7.65 -15.03
N LEU A 300 -7.34 -7.14 -14.88
CA LEU A 300 -7.81 -6.50 -13.64
C LEU A 300 -8.69 -7.43 -12.78
N GLY A 301 -9.29 -8.46 -13.36
CA GLY A 301 -10.25 -9.30 -12.67
C GLY A 301 -9.74 -9.93 -11.37
N LEU A 302 -8.52 -10.50 -11.36
CA LEU A 302 -7.92 -11.07 -10.13
C LEU A 302 -7.47 -9.99 -9.13
N ALA A 303 -7.04 -8.82 -9.59
CA ALA A 303 -6.77 -7.68 -8.72
C ALA A 303 -8.05 -7.21 -8.03
N ILE A 304 -9.18 -7.12 -8.74
CA ILE A 304 -10.50 -6.80 -8.18
C ILE A 304 -10.91 -7.87 -7.15
N VAL A 305 -10.73 -9.16 -7.45
CA VAL A 305 -10.99 -10.26 -6.49
C VAL A 305 -10.21 -10.05 -5.20
N LYS A 306 -8.91 -9.78 -5.29
CA LYS A 306 -8.05 -9.50 -4.13
C LYS A 306 -8.57 -8.33 -3.31
N HIS A 307 -8.83 -7.18 -3.93
CA HIS A 307 -9.29 -5.98 -3.22
C HIS A 307 -10.66 -6.16 -2.56
N ILE A 308 -11.61 -6.82 -3.24
CA ILE A 308 -12.92 -7.13 -2.64
C ILE A 308 -12.75 -8.04 -1.43
N LEU A 309 -11.94 -9.09 -1.54
CA LEU A 309 -11.69 -10.01 -0.43
C LEU A 309 -10.94 -9.35 0.73
N ASP A 310 -9.98 -8.46 0.45
CA ASP A 310 -9.31 -7.65 1.48
C ASP A 310 -10.33 -6.77 2.24
N GLY A 311 -11.30 -6.17 1.54
CA GLY A 311 -12.42 -5.44 2.15
C GLY A 311 -13.33 -6.33 3.04
N HIS A 312 -13.42 -7.63 2.73
CA HIS A 312 -14.08 -8.64 3.56
C HIS A 312 -13.17 -9.24 4.64
N LYS A 313 -11.97 -8.66 4.85
CA LYS A 313 -10.95 -9.21 5.75
C LYS A 313 -10.59 -10.67 5.42
N SER A 314 -10.70 -11.03 4.16
CA SER A 314 -10.36 -12.34 3.60
C SER A 314 -9.14 -12.24 2.69
N ARG A 315 -8.64 -13.37 2.23
CA ARG A 315 -7.53 -13.42 1.24
C ARG A 315 -7.86 -14.43 0.17
N ALA A 316 -7.56 -14.07 -1.08
CA ALA A 316 -7.51 -15.02 -2.17
C ALA A 316 -6.26 -15.90 -2.01
N GLN A 317 -6.43 -17.21 -2.15
CA GLN A 317 -5.37 -18.19 -2.21
C GLN A 317 -5.44 -18.89 -3.56
N VAL A 318 -4.32 -19.33 -4.09
CA VAL A 318 -4.23 -20.07 -5.34
C VAL A 318 -3.30 -21.26 -5.17
N GLU A 319 -3.72 -22.40 -5.69
CA GLU A 319 -2.94 -23.62 -5.84
C GLU A 319 -2.99 -23.98 -7.32
N SER A 320 -1.85 -24.13 -7.97
CA SER A 320 -1.81 -24.46 -9.39
C SER A 320 -0.51 -25.17 -9.78
N GLU A 321 -0.60 -26.10 -10.71
CA GLU A 321 0.53 -26.74 -11.34
C GLU A 321 0.32 -26.68 -12.86
N PRO A 322 1.38 -26.44 -13.66
CA PRO A 322 1.28 -26.48 -15.12
C PRO A 322 0.67 -27.80 -15.63
N GLY A 323 -0.35 -27.70 -16.47
CA GLY A 323 -1.07 -28.83 -17.04
C GLY A 323 -2.06 -29.54 -16.11
N LYS A 324 -2.25 -29.06 -14.86
CA LYS A 324 -3.21 -29.65 -13.91
C LYS A 324 -4.33 -28.67 -13.50
N GLY A 325 -4.37 -27.48 -14.13
CA GLY A 325 -5.33 -26.43 -13.84
C GLY A 325 -4.97 -25.58 -12.64
N ALA A 326 -5.91 -24.74 -12.23
CA ALA A 326 -5.77 -23.86 -11.08
C ALA A 326 -6.97 -23.98 -10.12
N SER A 327 -6.71 -23.72 -8.85
CA SER A 327 -7.69 -23.75 -7.77
C SER A 327 -7.57 -22.46 -6.95
N PHE A 328 -8.56 -21.58 -7.11
CA PHE A 328 -8.67 -20.36 -6.33
C PHE A 328 -9.56 -20.59 -5.13
N SER A 329 -9.15 -20.14 -3.95
CA SER A 329 -9.98 -20.26 -2.74
C SER A 329 -9.96 -19.01 -1.89
N PHE A 330 -11.04 -18.79 -1.15
CA PHE A 330 -11.17 -17.72 -0.19
C PHE A 330 -12.11 -18.12 0.95
N ARG A 331 -12.02 -17.41 2.08
CA ARG A 331 -12.76 -17.76 3.29
C ARG A 331 -13.61 -16.59 3.77
N LEU A 332 -14.89 -16.85 4.03
CA LEU A 332 -15.85 -15.86 4.57
C LEU A 332 -16.39 -16.30 5.93
N PRO A 333 -16.69 -15.37 6.85
CA PRO A 333 -17.29 -15.67 8.13
C PRO A 333 -18.75 -16.12 7.97
N ARG A 334 -19.23 -16.94 8.90
CA ARG A 334 -20.66 -17.26 9.01
C ARG A 334 -21.38 -16.17 9.83
N PRO A 335 -22.72 -16.00 9.66
CA PRO A 335 -23.48 -15.05 10.44
C PRO A 335 -23.35 -15.29 11.96
N GLY A 336 -23.42 -14.21 12.75
CA GLY A 336 -23.37 -14.27 14.22
C GLY A 336 -21.97 -14.35 14.82
N ILE A 337 -20.91 -14.18 14.02
CA ILE A 337 -19.53 -14.15 14.51
C ILE A 337 -19.05 -12.71 14.56
N ASN A 338 -18.56 -12.28 15.74
CA ASN A 338 -18.00 -10.94 15.96
C ASN A 338 -16.68 -10.77 15.20
N ASP A 339 -16.43 -9.57 14.67
CA ASP A 339 -15.23 -9.20 13.91
C ASP A 339 -13.91 -9.58 14.60
N ASN A 340 -13.84 -9.49 15.95
CA ASN A 340 -12.67 -9.84 16.74
C ASN A 340 -12.40 -11.35 16.77
N GLU A 341 -13.43 -12.17 16.91
CA GLU A 341 -13.32 -13.64 16.89
C GLU A 341 -12.85 -14.17 15.51
N TYR A 342 -13.24 -13.49 14.42
CA TYR A 342 -12.79 -13.86 13.08
C TYR A 342 -11.33 -13.50 12.83
N ARG A 343 -10.81 -12.44 13.47
CA ARG A 343 -9.39 -12.02 13.39
C ARG A 343 -8.45 -12.96 14.15
N GLU A 344 -8.81 -13.41 15.35
CA GLU A 344 -7.98 -14.29 16.20
C GLU A 344 -7.71 -15.64 15.53
N HIS A 345 -8.68 -16.20 14.81
CA HIS A 345 -8.51 -17.48 14.12
C HIS A 345 -7.72 -17.41 12.82
N ARG A 346 -7.42 -16.22 12.32
CA ARG A 346 -6.56 -16.00 11.16
C ARG A 346 -5.07 -16.13 11.51
N GLY A 347 -4.72 -15.94 12.78
CA GLY A 347 -3.36 -16.03 13.30
C GLY A 347 -2.90 -17.45 13.65
N THR A 348 -3.82 -18.34 13.99
CA THR A 348 -3.53 -19.67 14.54
C THR A 348 -3.42 -20.80 13.50
N GLU A 349 -3.72 -20.54 12.22
CA GLU A 349 -3.58 -21.54 11.13
C GLU A 349 -2.29 -21.34 10.29
N LYS A 350 -1.25 -20.74 10.87
CA LYS A 350 0.09 -20.59 10.25
C LYS A 350 1.12 -21.60 10.76
N GLU A 351 0.70 -22.63 11.52
CA GLU A 351 1.56 -23.76 11.91
C GLU A 351 1.12 -25.04 11.20
#